data_582db52b532e90c090e5248c1ec795ec
#
_entry.id   582db52b532e90c090e5248c1ec795ec
#
_cell.length_a   1.000
_cell.length_b   1.000
_cell.length_c   1.000
_cell.angle_alpha   90.00
_cell.angle_beta   90.00
_cell.angle_gamma   90.00
#
_symmetry.space_group_name_H-M   'P 1'
#
loop_
_entity.id
_entity.type
_entity.pdbx_description
1 polymer ?
#
loop_
_entity_poly.entity_id
_entity_poly.type
_entity_poly.pdbx_seq_one_letter_code
_entity_poly.pdbx_strand_id
1 'polypeptide(L)'
;MQIDDIHIAESERLLIGDNHFDQERLNFIRSLDSSDLLAVPGSGKTTALQAKLYCLSKVRPYSATGGILVLSHTNAAVNEIKKRLSEVCPNLFEHPNFVGTIQDFVDSYLAIPYYNISFSKPITRIDTAICREEFLKSFQNKWIRNDNAWSWYKYNGIEQAKNFGIKVTVDGHFIPWDYTRQKEFKVASTKTPKTWKGKEDKNRRHILKILCELKMHMFDRGVLSYDDCYVLAQIYINRCPRVKSILRKRFKYVFIDETQDLQEHQLEIMDQLFCDDSVCFQRIGDVNQSIFHLGSDSTDCAWKPRKVQTFNNSMRLT
;
A
#
# COMPACT_ATOMS: atom_id res chain seq x y z
N MET A 1 -12.39 -24.78 10.05
CA MET A 1 -13.53 -23.84 10.13
C MET A 1 -14.25 -23.92 8.79
N GLN A 2 -15.56 -23.96 8.75
CA GLN A 2 -16.36 -24.06 7.52
C GLN A 2 -17.42 -22.96 7.55
N ILE A 3 -17.61 -22.27 6.44
CA ILE A 3 -18.68 -21.27 6.29
C ILE A 3 -19.99 -22.03 6.05
N ASP A 4 -21.02 -21.69 6.84
CA ASP A 4 -22.32 -22.34 6.81
C ASP A 4 -23.20 -21.78 5.69
N ASP A 5 -23.99 -22.64 5.04
CA ASP A 5 -24.92 -22.26 3.97
C ASP A 5 -26.04 -21.33 4.47
N ILE A 6 -26.40 -21.41 5.76
CA ILE A 6 -27.34 -20.49 6.39
C ILE A 6 -26.85 -19.05 6.29
N HIS A 7 -25.58 -18.80 6.66
CA HIS A 7 -25.00 -17.46 6.59
C HIS A 7 -24.79 -16.98 5.16
N ILE A 8 -24.56 -17.90 4.21
CA ILE A 8 -24.53 -17.54 2.80
C ILE A 8 -25.89 -17.05 2.34
N ALA A 9 -26.97 -17.79 2.64
CA ALA A 9 -28.34 -17.39 2.27
C ALA A 9 -28.76 -16.06 2.93
N GLU A 10 -28.35 -15.80 4.18
CA GLU A 10 -28.57 -14.51 4.83
C GLU A 10 -27.81 -13.38 4.11
N SER A 11 -26.56 -13.63 3.69
CA SER A 11 -25.77 -12.65 2.96
C SER A 11 -26.33 -12.35 1.56
N GLU A 12 -26.91 -13.34 0.88
CA GLU A 12 -27.61 -13.16 -0.39
C GLU A 12 -28.79 -12.19 -0.24
N ARG A 13 -29.66 -12.45 0.73
CA ARG A 13 -30.82 -11.57 1.01
C ARG A 13 -30.39 -10.14 1.32
N LEU A 14 -29.31 -9.99 2.06
CA LEU A 14 -28.78 -8.68 2.44
C LEU A 14 -28.18 -7.90 1.26
N LEU A 15 -27.42 -8.58 0.40
CA LEU A 15 -26.56 -7.93 -0.59
C LEU A 15 -27.12 -7.91 -2.00
N ILE A 16 -27.91 -8.94 -2.37
CA ILE A 16 -28.43 -9.13 -3.74
C ILE A 16 -29.94 -9.44 -3.78
N GLY A 17 -30.65 -9.35 -2.65
CA GLY A 17 -32.07 -9.52 -2.55
C GLY A 17 -32.49 -10.96 -2.83
N ASP A 18 -33.42 -11.16 -3.80
CA ASP A 18 -33.94 -12.49 -4.18
C ASP A 18 -33.00 -13.27 -5.13
N ASN A 19 -31.87 -12.70 -5.50
CA ASN A 19 -30.87 -13.37 -6.36
C ASN A 19 -30.00 -14.32 -5.54
N HIS A 20 -29.34 -15.26 -6.24
CA HIS A 20 -28.41 -16.22 -5.64
C HIS A 20 -27.01 -16.08 -6.25
N PHE A 21 -25.98 -16.36 -5.43
CA PHE A 21 -24.64 -16.47 -5.92
C PHE A 21 -24.48 -17.72 -6.80
N ASP A 22 -23.81 -17.59 -7.92
CA ASP A 22 -23.43 -18.74 -8.73
C ASP A 22 -22.28 -19.55 -8.08
N GLN A 23 -21.95 -20.67 -8.69
CA GLN A 23 -20.96 -21.61 -8.15
C GLN A 23 -19.57 -20.98 -8.00
N GLU A 24 -19.16 -20.06 -8.91
CA GLU A 24 -17.85 -19.39 -8.82
C GLU A 24 -17.78 -18.52 -7.55
N ARG A 25 -18.84 -17.75 -7.27
CA ARG A 25 -18.92 -16.89 -6.07
C ARG A 25 -19.08 -17.70 -4.79
N LEU A 26 -19.88 -18.78 -4.81
CA LEU A 26 -19.99 -19.69 -3.68
C LEU A 26 -18.66 -20.36 -3.33
N ASN A 27 -17.90 -20.79 -4.34
CA ASN A 27 -16.57 -21.36 -4.13
C ASN A 27 -15.62 -20.35 -3.48
N PHE A 28 -15.61 -19.09 -3.95
CA PHE A 28 -14.81 -18.05 -3.34
C PHE A 28 -15.26 -17.75 -1.91
N ILE A 29 -16.57 -17.61 -1.65
CA ILE A 29 -17.09 -17.32 -0.31
C ILE A 29 -16.70 -18.42 0.67
N ARG A 30 -16.82 -19.69 0.29
CA ARG A 30 -16.49 -20.84 1.14
C ARG A 30 -14.99 -21.09 1.32
N SER A 31 -14.15 -20.70 0.35
CA SER A 31 -12.72 -20.97 0.41
C SER A 31 -12.03 -20.12 1.47
N LEU A 32 -11.32 -20.76 2.38
CA LEU A 32 -10.44 -20.13 3.37
C LEU A 32 -8.95 -20.37 3.07
N ASP A 33 -8.63 -20.84 1.87
CA ASP A 33 -7.27 -21.00 1.40
C ASP A 33 -6.70 -19.69 0.86
N SER A 34 -5.40 -19.52 1.00
CA SER A 34 -4.70 -18.40 0.37
C SER A 34 -4.76 -18.53 -1.14
N SER A 35 -5.32 -17.53 -1.82
CA SER A 35 -5.51 -17.50 -3.27
C SER A 35 -5.70 -16.09 -3.78
N ASP A 36 -5.55 -15.89 -5.09
CA ASP A 36 -5.88 -14.66 -5.76
C ASP A 36 -7.16 -14.84 -6.58
N LEU A 37 -8.08 -13.88 -6.47
CA LEU A 37 -9.31 -13.85 -7.25
C LEU A 37 -9.13 -12.90 -8.43
N LEU A 38 -9.11 -13.46 -9.63
CA LEU A 38 -9.21 -12.70 -10.88
C LEU A 38 -10.66 -12.61 -11.32
N ALA A 39 -11.14 -11.41 -11.52
CA ALA A 39 -12.54 -11.24 -11.82
C ALA A 39 -12.76 -10.09 -12.81
N VAL A 40 -13.55 -10.36 -13.85
CA VAL A 40 -13.88 -9.36 -14.87
C VAL A 40 -14.68 -8.18 -14.31
N PRO A 41 -14.69 -7.03 -15.00
CA PRO A 41 -15.47 -5.86 -14.60
C PRO A 41 -16.95 -6.20 -14.40
N GLY A 42 -17.55 -5.72 -13.30
CA GLY A 42 -18.95 -5.96 -13.01
C GLY A 42 -19.31 -7.41 -12.61
N SER A 43 -18.31 -8.25 -12.34
CA SER A 43 -18.55 -9.63 -11.87
C SER A 43 -18.97 -9.74 -10.40
N GLY A 44 -19.14 -8.65 -9.67
CA GLY A 44 -19.56 -8.67 -8.26
C GLY A 44 -18.44 -9.06 -7.28
N LYS A 45 -17.16 -8.76 -7.59
CA LYS A 45 -16.02 -8.98 -6.70
C LYS A 45 -16.28 -8.49 -5.29
N THR A 46 -16.60 -7.20 -5.17
CA THR A 46 -16.82 -6.53 -3.88
C THR A 46 -18.04 -7.12 -3.17
N THR A 47 -19.11 -7.47 -3.89
CA THR A 47 -20.29 -8.11 -3.31
C THR A 47 -19.96 -9.50 -2.75
N ALA A 48 -19.20 -10.31 -3.48
CA ALA A 48 -18.77 -11.63 -3.01
C ALA A 48 -17.81 -11.52 -1.80
N LEU A 49 -16.92 -10.52 -1.78
CA LEU A 49 -16.08 -10.22 -0.62
C LEU A 49 -16.95 -9.81 0.58
N GLN A 50 -17.93 -8.93 0.40
CA GLN A 50 -18.85 -8.50 1.46
C GLN A 50 -19.64 -9.68 2.03
N ALA A 51 -20.15 -10.60 1.18
CA ALA A 51 -20.81 -11.82 1.61
C ALA A 51 -19.90 -12.72 2.45
N LYS A 52 -18.65 -12.90 2.00
CA LYS A 52 -17.64 -13.64 2.74
C LYS A 52 -17.33 -13.02 4.11
N LEU A 53 -17.17 -11.70 4.16
CA LEU A 53 -16.95 -10.96 5.41
C LEU A 53 -18.14 -11.09 6.36
N TYR A 54 -19.37 -11.02 5.85
CA TYR A 54 -20.59 -11.29 6.60
C TYR A 54 -20.54 -12.68 7.22
N CYS A 55 -20.35 -13.72 6.41
CA CYS A 55 -20.27 -15.09 6.87
C CYS A 55 -19.18 -15.29 7.94
N LEU A 56 -17.98 -14.76 7.70
CA LEU A 56 -16.88 -14.81 8.66
C LEU A 56 -17.24 -14.12 9.97
N SER A 57 -17.95 -13.01 9.94
CA SER A 57 -18.36 -12.29 11.16
C SER A 57 -19.35 -13.09 12.02
N LYS A 58 -20.15 -13.99 11.42
CA LYS A 58 -21.15 -14.81 12.12
C LYS A 58 -20.59 -16.11 12.67
N VAL A 59 -19.66 -16.73 11.95
CA VAL A 59 -19.13 -18.07 12.32
C VAL A 59 -18.14 -18.01 13.49
N ARG A 60 -17.63 -16.82 13.86
CA ARG A 60 -16.53 -16.72 14.82
C ARG A 60 -16.99 -16.49 16.24
N PRO A 61 -16.53 -17.31 17.20
CA PRO A 61 -16.14 -16.77 18.47
C PRO A 61 -14.82 -16.01 18.21
N TYR A 62 -14.84 -14.69 18.23
CA TYR A 62 -13.63 -13.89 18.16
C TYR A 62 -12.75 -14.27 19.33
N SER A 63 -11.77 -15.16 19.10
CA SER A 63 -10.68 -15.29 20.05
C SER A 63 -9.96 -13.95 20.07
N ALA A 64 -9.55 -13.47 21.22
CA ALA A 64 -8.84 -12.19 21.39
C ALA A 64 -7.57 -12.04 20.52
N THR A 65 -7.19 -13.06 19.76
CA THR A 65 -5.94 -13.19 19.03
C THR A 65 -6.06 -13.43 17.53
N GLY A 66 -7.27 -13.42 16.91
CA GLY A 66 -7.37 -13.77 15.50
C GLY A 66 -8.37 -12.90 14.74
N GLY A 67 -7.96 -11.71 14.27
CA GLY A 67 -8.79 -10.76 13.53
C GLY A 67 -8.85 -10.99 12.03
N ILE A 68 -9.74 -10.22 11.39
CA ILE A 68 -9.87 -10.06 9.95
C ILE A 68 -9.22 -8.72 9.58
N LEU A 69 -8.38 -8.73 8.56
CA LEU A 69 -7.80 -7.55 7.94
C LEU A 69 -8.41 -7.38 6.56
N VAL A 70 -9.07 -6.25 6.32
CA VAL A 70 -9.63 -5.90 5.00
C VAL A 70 -8.99 -4.61 4.55
N LEU A 71 -8.31 -4.66 3.43
CA LEU A 71 -7.59 -3.53 2.87
C LEU A 71 -8.09 -3.21 1.46
N SER A 72 -8.13 -1.93 1.15
CA SER A 72 -8.35 -1.45 -0.21
C SER A 72 -7.41 -0.29 -0.52
N HIS A 73 -7.29 0.06 -1.80
CA HIS A 73 -6.48 1.20 -2.22
C HIS A 73 -7.14 2.54 -1.85
N THR A 74 -8.47 2.63 -1.90
CA THR A 74 -9.21 3.89 -1.77
C THR A 74 -10.17 3.93 -0.58
N ASN A 75 -10.34 5.11 0.00
CA ASN A 75 -11.37 5.36 1.01
C ASN A 75 -12.81 5.11 0.49
N ALA A 76 -13.06 5.30 -0.79
CA ALA A 76 -14.36 5.05 -1.40
C ALA A 76 -14.75 3.57 -1.28
N ALA A 77 -13.83 2.65 -1.62
CA ALA A 77 -14.05 1.21 -1.50
C ALA A 77 -14.21 0.77 -0.03
N VAL A 78 -13.39 1.31 0.87
CA VAL A 78 -13.53 1.07 2.32
C VAL A 78 -14.90 1.52 2.82
N ASN A 79 -15.35 2.71 2.42
CA ASN A 79 -16.63 3.27 2.83
C ASN A 79 -17.82 2.48 2.27
N GLU A 80 -17.70 1.90 1.08
CA GLU A 80 -18.72 1.01 0.52
C GLU A 80 -18.88 -0.25 1.39
N ILE A 81 -17.80 -0.88 1.80
CA ILE A 81 -17.83 -2.03 2.71
C ILE A 81 -18.48 -1.63 4.06
N LYS A 82 -18.06 -0.49 4.62
CA LYS A 82 -18.62 0.01 5.88
C LYS A 82 -20.11 0.28 5.76
N LYS A 83 -20.55 0.98 4.72
CA LYS A 83 -21.95 1.33 4.50
C LYS A 83 -22.86 0.10 4.45
N ARG A 84 -22.40 -1.01 3.87
CA ARG A 84 -23.22 -2.22 3.73
C ARG A 84 -23.18 -3.13 4.95
N LEU A 85 -22.07 -3.15 5.70
CA LEU A 85 -21.86 -4.16 6.74
C LEU A 85 -21.86 -3.59 8.17
N SER A 86 -21.71 -2.28 8.40
CA SER A 86 -21.56 -1.74 9.76
C SER A 86 -22.77 -1.98 10.67
N GLU A 87 -23.99 -1.93 10.13
CA GLU A 87 -25.20 -2.15 10.91
C GLU A 87 -25.44 -3.63 11.22
N VAL A 88 -25.07 -4.52 10.31
CA VAL A 88 -25.35 -5.98 10.42
C VAL A 88 -24.18 -6.78 10.99
N CYS A 89 -22.97 -6.23 10.92
CA CYS A 89 -21.72 -6.83 11.40
C CYS A 89 -20.85 -5.81 12.12
N PRO A 90 -21.30 -5.12 13.19
CA PRO A 90 -20.53 -4.09 13.87
C PRO A 90 -19.16 -4.61 14.35
N ASN A 91 -19.12 -5.85 14.82
CA ASN A 91 -17.89 -6.50 15.31
C ASN A 91 -16.78 -6.59 14.25
N LEU A 92 -17.10 -6.54 12.94
CA LEU A 92 -16.11 -6.53 11.87
C LEU A 92 -15.24 -5.27 11.91
N PHE A 93 -15.75 -4.17 12.45
CA PHE A 93 -15.10 -2.87 12.51
C PHE A 93 -14.45 -2.58 13.88
N GLU A 94 -14.49 -3.55 14.79
CA GLU A 94 -13.93 -3.47 16.12
C GLU A 94 -12.65 -4.31 16.23
N HIS A 95 -11.85 -4.01 17.27
CA HIS A 95 -10.71 -4.86 17.62
C HIS A 95 -11.15 -6.31 17.84
N PRO A 96 -10.41 -7.33 17.36
CA PRO A 96 -9.06 -7.29 16.75
C PRO A 96 -9.02 -7.05 15.24
N ASN A 97 -10.18 -6.83 14.59
CA ASN A 97 -10.26 -6.63 13.14
C ASN A 97 -9.75 -5.24 12.72
N PHE A 98 -9.52 -5.10 11.42
CA PHE A 98 -9.17 -3.82 10.82
C PHE A 98 -9.75 -3.76 9.39
N VAL A 99 -10.51 -2.71 9.10
CA VAL A 99 -11.03 -2.40 7.77
C VAL A 99 -10.63 -0.98 7.42
N GLY A 100 -9.74 -0.83 6.44
CA GLY A 100 -9.19 0.47 6.08
C GLY A 100 -8.41 0.45 4.78
N THR A 101 -7.73 1.56 4.48
CA THR A 101 -6.81 1.60 3.34
C THR A 101 -5.49 0.91 3.69
N ILE A 102 -4.72 0.53 2.65
CA ILE A 102 -3.36 0.02 2.84
C ILE A 102 -2.48 1.05 3.54
N GLN A 103 -2.66 2.34 3.20
CA GLN A 103 -1.93 3.43 3.84
C GLN A 103 -2.25 3.49 5.35
N ASP A 104 -3.54 3.44 5.73
CA ASP A 104 -3.95 3.46 7.15
C ASP A 104 -3.35 2.29 7.92
N PHE A 105 -3.29 1.11 7.29
CA PHE A 105 -2.66 -0.07 7.90
C PHE A 105 -1.16 0.11 8.08
N VAL A 106 -0.46 0.54 7.03
CA VAL A 106 0.99 0.78 7.07
C VAL A 106 1.33 1.85 8.11
N ASP A 107 0.59 2.93 8.14
CA ASP A 107 0.80 4.01 9.12
C ASP A 107 0.59 3.50 10.55
N SER A 108 -0.53 2.82 10.81
CA SER A 108 -0.93 2.42 12.17
C SER A 108 -0.08 1.30 12.76
N TYR A 109 0.35 0.33 11.95
CA TYR A 109 1.01 -0.88 12.45
C TYR A 109 2.51 -0.96 12.17
N LEU A 110 3.03 -0.13 11.27
CA LEU A 110 4.43 -0.21 10.85
C LEU A 110 5.14 1.14 10.99
N ALA A 111 4.72 2.15 10.22
CA ALA A 111 5.47 3.40 10.10
C ALA A 111 5.50 4.21 11.38
N ILE A 112 4.33 4.53 11.96
CA ILE A 112 4.24 5.33 13.19
C ILE A 112 4.90 4.62 14.38
N PRO A 113 4.64 3.32 14.65
CA PRO A 113 5.32 2.62 15.72
C PRO A 113 6.84 2.61 15.56
N TYR A 114 7.34 2.34 14.36
CA TYR A 114 8.77 2.33 14.10
C TYR A 114 9.39 3.73 14.25
N TYR A 115 8.73 4.75 13.71
CA TYR A 115 9.20 6.13 13.82
C TYR A 115 9.33 6.56 15.28
N ASN A 116 8.30 6.33 16.10
CA ASN A 116 8.28 6.71 17.51
C ASN A 116 9.43 6.06 18.30
N ILE A 117 9.73 4.78 18.00
CA ILE A 117 10.85 4.05 18.62
C ILE A 117 12.20 4.62 18.15
N SER A 118 12.34 4.88 16.84
CA SER A 118 13.64 5.22 16.24
C SER A 118 14.05 6.68 16.47
N PHE A 119 13.07 7.59 16.50
CA PHE A 119 13.30 9.03 16.65
C PHE A 119 12.94 9.55 18.04
N SER A 120 12.38 8.71 18.92
CA SER A 120 11.95 9.08 20.29
C SER A 120 11.04 10.31 20.36
N LYS A 121 10.25 10.53 19.31
CA LYS A 121 9.29 11.63 19.16
C LYS A 121 8.17 11.24 18.20
N PRO A 122 6.98 11.84 18.32
CA PRO A 122 5.88 11.56 17.41
C PRO A 122 6.13 12.15 16.01
N ILE A 123 5.47 11.57 15.01
CA ILE A 123 5.37 12.17 13.67
C ILE A 123 4.55 13.45 13.78
N THR A 124 5.05 14.53 13.19
CA THR A 124 4.37 15.82 13.16
C THR A 124 3.26 15.82 12.13
N ARG A 125 3.54 15.27 10.93
CA ARG A 125 2.59 15.23 9.83
C ARG A 125 2.96 14.21 8.78
N ILE A 126 1.92 13.54 8.24
CA ILE A 126 2.01 12.70 7.05
C ILE A 126 1.18 13.36 5.97
N ASP A 127 1.83 13.98 4.99
CA ASP A 127 1.18 14.70 3.88
C ASP A 127 2.19 14.92 2.77
N THR A 128 1.96 14.30 1.61
CA THR A 128 2.90 14.34 0.49
C THR A 128 3.07 15.75 -0.08
N ALA A 129 2.00 16.56 -0.16
CA ALA A 129 2.07 17.89 -0.73
C ALA A 129 2.88 18.84 0.19
N ILE A 130 2.59 18.80 1.48
CA ILE A 130 3.31 19.60 2.49
C ILE A 130 4.77 19.14 2.60
N CYS A 131 5.01 17.83 2.63
CA CYS A 131 6.37 17.30 2.67
C CYS A 131 7.19 17.78 1.46
N ARG A 132 6.63 17.73 0.25
CA ARG A 132 7.29 18.23 -0.96
C ARG A 132 7.57 19.73 -0.88
N GLU A 133 6.62 20.54 -0.43
CA GLU A 133 6.80 21.97 -0.29
C GLU A 133 7.92 22.31 0.70
N GLU A 134 7.91 21.70 1.89
CA GLU A 134 8.95 21.88 2.91
C GLU A 134 10.32 21.41 2.42
N PHE A 135 10.36 20.28 1.71
CA PHE A 135 11.59 19.77 1.10
C PHE A 135 12.18 20.77 0.09
N LEU A 136 11.35 21.36 -0.78
CA LEU A 136 11.80 22.37 -1.74
C LEU A 136 12.25 23.67 -1.05
N LYS A 137 11.57 24.10 0.00
CA LYS A 137 11.98 25.25 0.81
C LYS A 137 13.36 25.04 1.45
N SER A 138 13.72 23.81 1.76
CA SER A 138 15.02 23.48 2.37
C SER A 138 16.20 23.81 1.47
N PHE A 139 16.06 23.89 0.14
CA PHE A 139 17.07 24.39 -0.79
C PHE A 139 17.36 25.87 -0.62
N GLN A 140 16.51 26.63 0.06
CA GLN A 140 16.74 28.06 0.32
C GLN A 140 17.68 28.32 1.50
N ASN A 141 18.14 27.28 2.19
CA ASN A 141 19.09 27.40 3.29
C ASN A 141 20.43 27.98 2.82
N LYS A 142 21.04 28.84 3.65
CA LYS A 142 22.27 29.56 3.30
C LYS A 142 23.44 28.67 2.85
N TRP A 143 23.60 27.49 3.48
CA TRP A 143 24.69 26.59 3.16
C TRP A 143 24.54 25.93 1.76
N ILE A 144 23.29 25.71 1.29
CA ILE A 144 23.03 25.20 -0.06
C ILE A 144 23.18 26.30 -1.10
N ARG A 145 22.84 27.56 -0.77
CA ARG A 145 22.96 28.69 -1.72
C ARG A 145 24.38 28.92 -2.22
N ASN A 146 25.37 28.52 -1.46
CA ASN A 146 26.78 28.62 -1.83
C ASN A 146 27.33 27.35 -2.47
N ASP A 147 26.46 26.35 -2.73
CA ASP A 147 26.82 25.03 -3.26
C ASP A 147 26.41 24.86 -4.72
N ASN A 148 27.08 23.92 -5.41
CA ASN A 148 26.73 23.50 -6.77
C ASN A 148 25.31 22.94 -6.87
N ALA A 149 24.76 22.39 -5.79
CA ALA A 149 23.38 21.90 -5.72
C ALA A 149 22.37 23.03 -5.92
N TRP A 150 22.66 24.24 -5.44
CA TRP A 150 21.81 25.40 -5.69
C TRP A 150 21.73 25.79 -7.16
N SER A 151 22.86 25.74 -7.88
CA SER A 151 22.90 25.97 -9.32
C SER A 151 22.10 24.92 -10.08
N TRP A 152 22.25 23.64 -9.72
CA TRP A 152 21.44 22.56 -10.27
C TRP A 152 19.94 22.76 -10.00
N TYR A 153 19.59 23.05 -8.76
CA TYR A 153 18.19 23.29 -8.36
C TYR A 153 17.53 24.41 -9.17
N LYS A 154 18.22 25.54 -9.34
CA LYS A 154 17.69 26.67 -10.12
C LYS A 154 17.47 26.36 -11.59
N TYR A 155 18.37 25.64 -12.21
CA TYR A 155 18.36 25.46 -13.67
C TYR A 155 17.56 24.23 -14.13
N ASN A 156 17.49 23.18 -13.32
CA ASN A 156 16.91 21.90 -13.72
C ASN A 156 16.21 21.16 -12.59
N GLY A 157 16.44 21.55 -11.34
CA GLY A 157 16.26 20.68 -10.20
C GLY A 157 14.90 20.72 -9.56
N ILE A 158 14.10 21.79 -9.75
CA ILE A 158 12.82 21.94 -9.04
C ILE A 158 11.91 20.74 -9.35
N GLU A 159 11.70 20.44 -10.62
CA GLU A 159 10.83 19.33 -11.02
C GLU A 159 11.42 17.96 -10.66
N GLN A 160 12.74 17.83 -10.71
CA GLN A 160 13.39 16.59 -10.27
C GLN A 160 13.33 16.45 -8.74
N ALA A 161 13.61 17.52 -7.99
CA ALA A 161 13.57 17.50 -6.54
C ALA A 161 12.17 17.19 -5.97
N LYS A 162 11.11 17.64 -6.64
CA LYS A 162 9.72 17.31 -6.26
C LYS A 162 9.44 15.80 -6.24
N ASN A 163 10.10 15.06 -7.10
CA ASN A 163 9.87 13.62 -7.28
C ASN A 163 10.88 12.76 -6.55
N PHE A 164 11.86 13.40 -5.87
CA PHE A 164 12.89 12.68 -5.13
C PHE A 164 12.33 12.02 -3.88
N GLY A 165 12.65 10.76 -3.72
CA GLY A 165 12.38 9.95 -2.53
C GLY A 165 13.46 8.92 -2.32
N ILE A 166 13.21 8.04 -1.36
CA ILE A 166 14.08 6.91 -1.04
C ILE A 166 13.21 5.67 -1.06
N LYS A 167 13.66 4.60 -1.69
CA LYS A 167 13.10 3.24 -1.58
C LYS A 167 14.06 2.39 -0.75
N VAL A 168 13.51 1.52 0.09
CA VAL A 168 14.28 0.51 0.80
C VAL A 168 13.88 -0.85 0.24
N THR A 169 14.87 -1.63 -0.19
CA THR A 169 14.63 -2.98 -0.71
C THR A 169 14.38 -3.98 0.41
N VAL A 170 13.88 -5.16 0.04
CA VAL A 170 13.71 -6.30 0.95
C VAL A 170 15.02 -6.65 1.66
N ASP A 171 16.15 -6.52 0.96
CA ASP A 171 17.49 -6.79 1.51
C ASP A 171 18.05 -5.62 2.36
N GLY A 172 17.28 -4.54 2.51
CA GLY A 172 17.64 -3.40 3.35
C GLY A 172 18.51 -2.33 2.68
N HIS A 173 18.71 -2.39 1.36
CA HIS A 173 19.45 -1.36 0.64
C HIS A 173 18.61 -0.11 0.41
N PHE A 174 19.22 1.05 0.63
CA PHE A 174 18.62 2.35 0.34
C PHE A 174 18.90 2.74 -1.11
N ILE A 175 17.86 2.99 -1.87
CA ILE A 175 17.95 3.39 -3.28
C ILE A 175 17.27 4.75 -3.42
N PRO A 176 17.95 5.77 -3.99
CA PRO A 176 17.30 7.00 -4.44
C PRO A 176 16.23 6.67 -5.48
N TRP A 177 15.01 7.15 -5.27
CA TRP A 177 13.85 6.74 -6.05
C TRP A 177 13.05 7.93 -6.59
N ASP A 178 12.56 7.82 -7.81
CA ASP A 178 11.59 8.74 -8.39
C ASP A 178 10.21 8.07 -8.33
N TYR A 179 9.40 8.45 -7.35
CA TYR A 179 8.07 7.85 -7.13
C TYR A 179 7.08 8.17 -8.25
N THR A 180 7.27 9.26 -8.97
CA THR A 180 6.41 9.60 -10.11
C THR A 180 6.68 8.71 -11.31
N ARG A 181 7.96 8.39 -11.56
CA ARG A 181 8.39 7.56 -12.68
C ARG A 181 8.60 6.10 -12.34
N GLN A 182 8.43 5.73 -11.06
CA GLN A 182 8.64 4.37 -10.54
C GLN A 182 10.00 3.76 -10.95
N LYS A 183 11.08 4.53 -10.82
CA LYS A 183 12.43 4.10 -11.16
C LYS A 183 13.49 4.75 -10.30
N GLU A 184 14.72 4.21 -10.37
CA GLU A 184 15.86 4.80 -9.70
C GLU A 184 16.06 6.27 -10.10
N PHE A 185 16.21 7.12 -9.09
CA PHE A 185 16.40 8.55 -9.30
C PHE A 185 17.80 8.84 -9.82
N LYS A 186 17.88 9.52 -10.95
CA LYS A 186 19.14 9.96 -11.55
C LYS A 186 19.13 11.48 -11.66
N VAL A 187 20.17 12.11 -11.09
CA VAL A 187 20.40 13.55 -11.26
C VAL A 187 20.65 13.83 -12.73
N ALA A 188 19.66 14.33 -13.43
CA ALA A 188 19.79 14.76 -14.82
C ALA A 188 20.09 16.27 -14.88
N SER A 189 20.83 16.68 -15.89
CA SER A 189 21.08 18.07 -16.22
C SER A 189 20.84 18.28 -17.71
N THR A 190 19.82 19.06 -18.04
CA THR A 190 19.56 19.48 -19.43
C THR A 190 20.49 20.61 -19.85
N LYS A 191 20.98 21.38 -18.90
CA LYS A 191 22.00 22.43 -19.11
C LYS A 191 23.09 22.26 -18.05
N THR A 192 24.19 21.63 -18.42
CA THR A 192 25.35 21.50 -17.51
C THR A 192 25.92 22.89 -17.27
N PRO A 193 25.97 23.38 -16.03
CA PRO A 193 26.66 24.64 -15.75
C PRO A 193 28.09 24.58 -16.25
N LYS A 194 28.62 25.66 -16.82
CA LYS A 194 30.02 25.71 -17.31
C LYS A 194 31.02 25.28 -16.25
N THR A 195 30.68 25.48 -14.97
CA THR A 195 31.45 25.07 -13.79
C THR A 195 31.56 23.56 -13.58
N TRP A 196 30.75 22.76 -14.29
CA TRP A 196 30.74 21.30 -14.15
C TRP A 196 31.62 20.58 -15.16
N LYS A 197 32.11 21.29 -16.19
CA LYS A 197 32.92 20.70 -17.27
C LYS A 197 34.05 19.81 -16.69
N GLY A 198 34.03 18.53 -17.04
CA GLY A 198 34.97 17.53 -16.54
C GLY A 198 34.79 17.06 -15.08
N LYS A 199 33.70 17.46 -14.42
CA LYS A 199 33.37 17.08 -13.03
C LYS A 199 31.91 16.60 -12.87
N GLU A 200 31.27 16.22 -13.95
CA GLU A 200 29.82 15.93 -14.00
C GLU A 200 29.43 14.84 -13.00
N ASP A 201 30.13 13.72 -12.97
CA ASP A 201 29.80 12.60 -12.07
C ASP A 201 30.06 12.93 -10.60
N LYS A 202 31.08 13.71 -10.31
CA LYS A 202 31.36 14.19 -8.94
C LYS A 202 30.23 15.09 -8.46
N ASN A 203 29.76 16.00 -9.31
CA ASN A 203 28.70 16.93 -8.97
C ASN A 203 27.34 16.20 -8.84
N ARG A 204 27.02 15.23 -9.70
CA ARG A 204 25.83 14.40 -9.56
C ARG A 204 25.79 13.66 -8.23
N ARG A 205 26.88 12.99 -7.86
CA ARG A 205 26.99 12.31 -6.56
C ARG A 205 26.85 13.28 -5.38
N HIS A 206 27.44 14.46 -5.49
CA HIS A 206 27.33 15.49 -4.47
C HIS A 206 25.88 15.98 -4.30
N ILE A 207 25.19 16.27 -5.41
CA ILE A 207 23.78 16.66 -5.38
C ILE A 207 22.91 15.56 -4.76
N LEU A 208 23.13 14.31 -5.16
CA LEU A 208 22.40 13.18 -4.60
C LEU A 208 22.58 13.07 -3.09
N LYS A 209 23.80 13.28 -2.60
CA LYS A 209 24.11 13.33 -1.16
C LYS A 209 23.29 14.42 -0.47
N ILE A 210 23.27 15.64 -1.02
CA ILE A 210 22.47 16.75 -0.46
C ILE A 210 20.99 16.42 -0.45
N LEU A 211 20.44 15.83 -1.52
CA LEU A 211 19.04 15.41 -1.56
C LEU A 211 18.71 14.41 -0.44
N CYS A 212 19.60 13.42 -0.24
CA CYS A 212 19.45 12.46 0.86
C CYS A 212 19.52 13.13 2.23
N GLU A 213 20.46 14.05 2.45
CA GLU A 213 20.61 14.79 3.72
C GLU A 213 19.36 15.64 4.01
N LEU A 214 18.83 16.34 3.00
CA LEU A 214 17.60 17.09 3.14
C LEU A 214 16.39 16.18 3.45
N LYS A 215 16.34 15.00 2.82
CA LYS A 215 15.28 14.03 3.09
C LYS A 215 15.37 13.51 4.52
N MET A 216 16.57 13.20 5.01
CA MET A 216 16.78 12.80 6.41
C MET A 216 16.37 13.91 7.39
N HIS A 217 16.63 15.17 7.04
CA HIS A 217 16.16 16.31 7.85
C HIS A 217 14.64 16.38 7.92
N MET A 218 13.92 16.02 6.85
CA MET A 218 12.44 15.91 6.88
C MET A 218 12.00 14.81 7.86
N PHE A 219 12.65 13.64 7.82
CA PHE A 219 12.42 12.58 8.81
C PHE A 219 12.67 13.08 10.23
N ASP A 220 13.77 13.78 10.47
CA ASP A 220 14.06 14.36 11.79
C ASP A 220 13.00 15.35 12.27
N ARG A 221 12.38 16.09 11.38
CA ARG A 221 11.27 17.00 11.70
C ARG A 221 9.93 16.31 11.87
N GLY A 222 9.82 15.04 11.52
CA GLY A 222 8.57 14.28 11.54
C GLY A 222 7.59 14.73 10.45
N VAL A 223 8.07 15.28 9.35
CA VAL A 223 7.28 15.68 8.18
C VAL A 223 7.52 14.67 7.08
N LEU A 224 6.55 13.82 6.84
CA LEU A 224 6.65 12.66 5.96
C LEU A 224 5.68 12.73 4.79
N SER A 225 6.06 12.17 3.66
CA SER A 225 5.14 11.81 2.59
C SER A 225 4.51 10.44 2.85
N TYR A 226 3.46 10.11 2.12
CA TYR A 226 2.89 8.74 2.17
C TYR A 226 3.92 7.68 1.79
N ASP A 227 4.75 7.95 0.78
CA ASP A 227 5.81 7.03 0.37
C ASP A 227 6.86 6.80 1.46
N ASP A 228 7.15 7.82 2.29
CA ASP A 228 8.09 7.69 3.40
C ASP A 228 7.61 6.70 4.47
N CYS A 229 6.30 6.56 4.63
CA CYS A 229 5.72 5.58 5.55
C CYS A 229 6.04 4.14 5.09
N TYR A 230 6.05 3.87 3.79
CA TYR A 230 6.49 2.56 3.26
C TYR A 230 7.98 2.33 3.45
N VAL A 231 8.80 3.37 3.37
CA VAL A 231 10.25 3.29 3.71
C VAL A 231 10.43 2.87 5.17
N LEU A 232 9.74 3.54 6.10
CA LEU A 232 9.80 3.20 7.52
C LEU A 232 9.27 1.78 7.79
N ALA A 233 8.18 1.40 7.12
CA ALA A 233 7.60 0.06 7.22
C ALA A 233 8.60 -1.01 6.77
N GLN A 234 9.26 -0.83 5.63
CA GLN A 234 10.25 -1.78 5.14
C GLN A 234 11.47 -1.88 6.09
N ILE A 235 11.95 -0.75 6.62
CA ILE A 235 13.03 -0.74 7.62
C ILE A 235 12.59 -1.50 8.88
N TYR A 236 11.35 -1.28 9.35
CA TYR A 236 10.83 -1.98 10.53
C TYR A 236 10.77 -3.48 10.32
N ILE A 237 10.24 -3.92 9.18
CA ILE A 237 10.15 -5.34 8.82
C ILE A 237 11.54 -5.99 8.78
N ASN A 238 12.53 -5.30 8.23
CA ASN A 238 13.90 -5.80 8.12
C ASN A 238 14.62 -5.85 9.47
N ARG A 239 14.46 -4.83 10.32
CA ARG A 239 15.13 -4.75 11.63
C ARG A 239 14.46 -5.56 12.72
N CYS A 240 13.14 -5.77 12.64
CA CYS A 240 12.33 -6.43 13.64
C CYS A 240 11.49 -7.57 13.02
N PRO A 241 12.08 -8.71 12.64
CA PRO A 241 11.33 -9.82 12.01
C PRO A 241 10.14 -10.32 12.83
N ARG A 242 10.14 -10.09 14.15
CA ARG A 242 9.03 -10.43 15.04
C ARG A 242 7.73 -9.70 14.71
N VAL A 243 7.78 -8.54 14.05
CA VAL A 243 6.58 -7.82 13.65
C VAL A 243 5.71 -8.65 12.71
N LYS A 244 6.32 -9.42 11.81
CA LYS A 244 5.60 -10.35 10.91
C LYS A 244 4.79 -11.36 11.71
N SER A 245 5.42 -12.03 12.68
CA SER A 245 4.74 -13.04 13.49
C SER A 245 3.64 -12.45 14.38
N ILE A 246 3.80 -11.24 14.88
CA ILE A 246 2.79 -10.53 15.69
C ILE A 246 1.57 -10.22 14.80
N LEU A 247 1.78 -9.67 13.61
CA LEU A 247 0.69 -9.33 12.68
C LEU A 247 -0.04 -10.57 12.17
N ARG A 248 0.67 -11.68 11.87
CA ARG A 248 0.09 -12.97 11.50
C ARG A 248 -0.72 -13.62 12.62
N LYS A 249 -0.32 -13.42 13.87
CA LYS A 249 -1.12 -13.86 15.03
C LYS A 249 -2.39 -13.02 15.18
N ARG A 250 -2.29 -11.71 14.95
CA ARG A 250 -3.43 -10.80 15.05
C ARG A 250 -4.40 -10.98 13.90
N PHE A 251 -3.92 -11.10 12.65
CA PHE A 251 -4.75 -11.18 11.46
C PHE A 251 -4.64 -12.56 10.83
N LYS A 252 -5.67 -13.38 11.03
CA LYS A 252 -5.75 -14.74 10.48
C LYS A 252 -6.36 -14.79 9.09
N TYR A 253 -7.16 -13.79 8.76
CA TYR A 253 -7.81 -13.64 7.46
C TYR A 253 -7.47 -12.24 6.93
N VAL A 254 -6.81 -12.21 5.79
CA VAL A 254 -6.33 -10.97 5.16
C VAL A 254 -6.89 -10.91 3.75
N PHE A 255 -7.63 -9.86 3.46
CA PHE A 255 -8.23 -9.59 2.17
C PHE A 255 -7.75 -8.26 1.64
N ILE A 256 -7.30 -8.23 0.38
CA ILE A 256 -6.97 -6.98 -0.32
C ILE A 256 -7.89 -6.87 -1.52
N ASP A 257 -8.73 -5.84 -1.55
CA ASP A 257 -9.58 -5.50 -2.69
C ASP A 257 -8.89 -4.51 -3.62
N GLU A 258 -9.22 -4.55 -4.91
CA GLU A 258 -8.64 -3.75 -5.99
C GLU A 258 -7.09 -3.84 -6.03
N THR A 259 -6.58 -5.05 -5.92
CA THR A 259 -5.14 -5.33 -5.85
C THR A 259 -4.36 -4.83 -7.06
N GLN A 260 -4.98 -4.76 -8.24
CA GLN A 260 -4.37 -4.25 -9.46
C GLN A 260 -3.94 -2.78 -9.37
N ASP A 261 -4.52 -2.01 -8.44
CA ASP A 261 -4.21 -0.60 -8.26
C ASP A 261 -3.03 -0.36 -7.31
N LEU A 262 -2.45 -1.43 -6.76
CA LEU A 262 -1.32 -1.33 -5.85
C LEU A 262 0.00 -1.19 -6.58
N GLN A 263 0.87 -0.37 -6.04
CA GLN A 263 2.25 -0.25 -6.49
C GLN A 263 3.09 -1.43 -5.98
N GLU A 264 4.19 -1.71 -6.70
CA GLU A 264 5.06 -2.84 -6.40
C GLU A 264 5.53 -2.89 -4.94
N HIS A 265 5.98 -1.76 -4.39
CA HIS A 265 6.47 -1.71 -3.00
C HIS A 265 5.38 -1.96 -1.95
N GLN A 266 4.11 -1.63 -2.28
CA GLN A 266 2.95 -1.93 -1.42
C GLN A 266 2.68 -3.43 -1.40
N LEU A 267 2.68 -4.06 -2.58
CA LEU A 267 2.53 -5.51 -2.73
C LEU A 267 3.67 -6.27 -2.03
N GLU A 268 4.91 -5.82 -2.20
CA GLU A 268 6.10 -6.42 -1.55
C GLU A 268 5.96 -6.44 -0.03
N ILE A 269 5.48 -5.35 0.58
CA ILE A 269 5.25 -5.29 2.03
C ILE A 269 4.15 -6.26 2.45
N MET A 270 3.00 -6.28 1.77
CA MET A 270 1.90 -7.18 2.10
C MET A 270 2.31 -8.65 1.95
N ASP A 271 3.04 -8.99 0.89
CA ASP A 271 3.55 -10.34 0.67
C ASP A 271 4.55 -10.78 1.74
N GLN A 272 5.48 -9.90 2.15
CA GLN A 272 6.41 -10.18 3.24
C GLN A 272 5.71 -10.42 4.58
N LEU A 273 4.60 -9.73 4.81
CA LEU A 273 3.84 -9.86 6.05
C LEU A 273 2.96 -11.10 6.07
N PHE A 274 2.22 -11.37 5.00
CA PHE A 274 1.08 -12.29 5.04
C PHE A 274 1.17 -13.49 4.10
N CYS A 275 2.16 -13.55 3.19
CA CYS A 275 2.38 -14.76 2.38
C CYS A 275 3.02 -15.87 3.25
N ASP A 276 2.17 -16.56 4.02
CA ASP A 276 2.56 -17.54 5.02
C ASP A 276 1.38 -18.49 5.26
N ASP A 277 1.64 -19.79 5.43
CA ASP A 277 0.61 -20.82 5.59
C ASP A 277 -0.24 -20.67 6.86
N SER A 278 0.20 -19.85 7.82
CA SER A 278 -0.57 -19.56 9.05
C SER A 278 -1.68 -18.53 8.87
N VAL A 279 -1.79 -17.91 7.69
CA VAL A 279 -2.73 -16.84 7.35
C VAL A 279 -3.49 -17.19 6.09
N CYS A 280 -4.81 -17.05 6.09
CA CYS A 280 -5.61 -17.02 4.87
C CYS A 280 -5.41 -15.65 4.20
N PHE A 281 -4.58 -15.58 3.16
CA PHE A 281 -4.27 -14.36 2.44
C PHE A 281 -4.87 -14.40 1.03
N GLN A 282 -5.86 -13.55 0.79
CA GLN A 282 -6.56 -13.47 -0.50
C GLN A 282 -6.47 -12.06 -1.07
N ARG A 283 -6.06 -11.98 -2.34
CA ARG A 283 -5.96 -10.74 -3.10
C ARG A 283 -6.98 -10.79 -4.24
N ILE A 284 -7.76 -9.72 -4.37
CA ILE A 284 -8.92 -9.64 -5.25
C ILE A 284 -8.70 -8.49 -6.23
N GLY A 285 -8.88 -8.74 -7.52
CA GLY A 285 -8.67 -7.68 -8.51
C GLY A 285 -8.95 -8.10 -9.94
N ASP A 286 -8.69 -7.17 -10.85
CA ASP A 286 -8.78 -7.35 -12.29
C ASP A 286 -7.51 -6.82 -12.96
N VAL A 287 -6.66 -7.71 -13.43
CA VAL A 287 -5.39 -7.32 -14.08
C VAL A 287 -5.57 -6.45 -15.33
N ASN A 288 -6.77 -6.47 -15.94
CA ASN A 288 -7.07 -5.68 -17.14
C ASN A 288 -7.55 -4.25 -16.81
N GLN A 289 -7.81 -3.93 -15.53
CA GLN A 289 -8.30 -2.61 -15.09
C GLN A 289 -7.26 -1.75 -14.39
N SER A 290 -6.00 -2.13 -14.38
CA SER A 290 -4.95 -1.34 -13.71
C SER A 290 -4.90 0.09 -14.27
N ILE A 291 -5.21 1.08 -13.43
CA ILE A 291 -5.27 2.50 -13.83
C ILE A 291 -3.92 3.22 -13.72
N PHE A 292 -2.95 2.65 -12.98
CA PHE A 292 -1.67 3.31 -12.71
C PHE A 292 -0.61 3.15 -13.80
N HIS A 293 -0.89 2.39 -14.88
CA HIS A 293 0.06 2.16 -15.98
C HIS A 293 -0.02 3.19 -17.12
N LEU A 294 -0.90 4.19 -17.02
CA LEU A 294 -1.10 5.22 -18.06
C LEU A 294 0.07 6.22 -18.21
N GLY A 295 1.20 6.01 -17.56
CA GLY A 295 2.36 6.92 -17.63
C GLY A 295 3.74 6.27 -17.52
N SER A 296 3.82 4.94 -17.37
CA SER A 296 5.09 4.22 -17.31
C SER A 296 5.34 3.46 -18.62
N ASP A 297 6.61 3.37 -19.01
CA ASP A 297 7.05 2.59 -20.19
C ASP A 297 6.84 1.06 -20.02
N SER A 298 6.32 0.61 -18.86
CA SER A 298 5.97 -0.79 -18.56
C SER A 298 4.46 -0.98 -18.54
N THR A 299 3.96 -1.81 -19.42
CA THR A 299 2.54 -2.20 -19.54
C THR A 299 2.13 -3.28 -18.55
N ASP A 300 3.04 -3.77 -17.69
CA ASP A 300 2.79 -4.89 -16.81
C ASP A 300 2.27 -4.43 -15.45
N CYS A 301 1.12 -4.99 -15.04
CA CYS A 301 0.61 -4.87 -13.68
C CYS A 301 1.64 -5.44 -12.70
N ALA A 302 1.93 -4.71 -11.61
CA ALA A 302 2.85 -5.17 -10.57
C ALA A 302 2.36 -6.45 -9.88
N TRP A 303 1.04 -6.64 -9.82
CA TRP A 303 0.44 -7.81 -9.22
C TRP A 303 0.56 -9.05 -10.13
N LYS A 304 1.25 -10.07 -9.63
CA LYS A 304 1.33 -11.40 -10.27
C LYS A 304 0.49 -12.38 -9.45
N PRO A 305 -0.66 -12.83 -9.99
CA PRO A 305 -1.59 -13.72 -9.28
C PRO A 305 -0.99 -15.09 -8.99
N ARG A 306 -1.37 -15.65 -7.83
CA ARG A 306 -0.96 -16.99 -7.35
C ARG A 306 -2.19 -17.79 -6.93
N LYS A 307 -2.23 -19.10 -7.21
CA LYS A 307 -3.37 -19.99 -6.87
C LYS A 307 -4.72 -19.35 -7.25
N VAL A 308 -4.89 -19.14 -8.55
CA VAL A 308 -5.96 -18.29 -9.10
C VAL A 308 -7.34 -18.94 -8.97
N GLN A 309 -8.30 -18.19 -8.43
CA GLN A 309 -9.73 -18.37 -8.65
C GLN A 309 -10.22 -17.34 -9.67
N THR A 310 -11.27 -17.61 -10.42
CA THR A 310 -11.77 -16.71 -11.45
C THR A 310 -13.26 -16.45 -11.32
N PHE A 311 -13.68 -15.21 -11.62
CA PHE A 311 -15.05 -14.87 -11.94
C PHE A 311 -15.11 -14.50 -13.42
N ASN A 312 -15.64 -15.39 -14.24
CA ASN A 312 -15.69 -15.24 -15.69
C ASN A 312 -16.96 -14.53 -16.18
N ASN A 313 -18.03 -14.56 -15.37
CA ASN A 313 -19.33 -14.01 -15.72
C ASN A 313 -19.59 -12.66 -15.04
N SER A 314 -20.10 -11.69 -15.80
CA SER A 314 -20.61 -10.44 -15.25
C SER A 314 -21.93 -10.68 -14.51
N MET A 315 -22.05 -10.11 -13.28
CA MET A 315 -23.32 -10.08 -12.53
C MET A 315 -24.16 -8.84 -12.85
N ARG A 316 -23.85 -8.08 -13.90
CA ARG A 316 -24.74 -6.98 -14.31
C ARG A 316 -26.08 -7.59 -14.69
N LEU A 317 -27.05 -7.45 -13.79
CA LEU A 317 -28.44 -7.68 -14.10
C LEU A 317 -28.80 -6.74 -15.27
N THR A 318 -29.22 -7.31 -16.37
CA THR A 318 -29.82 -6.59 -17.49
C THR A 318 -31.11 -5.93 -17.07
#